data_7deb1ace78897139fae616991928f2f3
#
_entry.id   7deb1ace78897139fae616991928f2f3
#
_cell.length_a   1.000
_cell.length_b   1.000
_cell.length_c   1.000
_cell.angle_alpha   90.00
_cell.angle_beta   90.00
_cell.angle_gamma   90.00
#
_symmetry.space_group_name_H-M   'P 1'
#
loop_
_entity.id
_entity.type
_entity.pdbx_description
1 polymer ?
#
loop_
_entity_poly.entity_id
_entity_poly.type
_entity_poly.pdbx_seq_one_letter_code
_entity_poly.pdbx_strand_id
1 'polypeptide(L)'
;MKRLLIYALCIGWAATTVGCSDDDERPVAFEVSQDTLLLDSDAGTVHVIVSAPGAWTITDIPEWVTVVPTEADGSREITIDYSENLDALREADLKVTCNGEFRYIGIGQEGKNLAAAPTNVRLYAKSTSSLTFAWDDTNAARTYTCLLYTSPSPRDRTR
;
A
#
# COMPACT_ATOMS: atom_id res chain seq x y z
N MET A 1 -37.01 79.97 29.77
CA MET A 1 -35.76 79.22 29.66
C MET A 1 -36.10 77.74 29.79
N LYS A 2 -36.31 77.02 28.68
CA LYS A 2 -36.73 75.62 28.66
C LYS A 2 -35.50 74.74 28.38
N ARG A 3 -35.15 73.90 29.32
CA ARG A 3 -34.10 72.86 29.13
C ARG A 3 -34.74 71.60 28.56
N LEU A 4 -34.36 71.27 27.36
CA LEU A 4 -34.76 70.06 26.69
C LEU A 4 -33.82 68.94 27.12
N LEU A 5 -34.36 67.90 27.80
CA LEU A 5 -33.64 66.64 28.13
C LEU A 5 -33.87 65.71 27.00
N ILE A 6 -32.76 65.34 26.28
CA ILE A 6 -32.73 64.30 25.25
C ILE A 6 -32.31 62.98 25.92
N TYR A 7 -33.27 62.07 26.05
CA TYR A 7 -32.98 60.69 26.43
C TYR A 7 -32.47 59.95 25.21
N ALA A 8 -31.17 59.60 25.21
CA ALA A 8 -30.62 58.70 24.25
C ALA A 8 -30.95 57.25 24.65
N LEU A 9 -31.80 56.62 23.88
CA LEU A 9 -32.16 55.20 24.05
C LEU A 9 -31.05 54.33 23.43
N CYS A 10 -30.17 53.77 24.24
CA CYS A 10 -29.21 52.78 23.79
C CYS A 10 -29.90 51.42 23.59
N ILE A 11 -30.23 51.12 22.35
CA ILE A 11 -30.68 49.77 21.97
C ILE A 11 -29.43 48.90 21.88
N GLY A 12 -29.20 48.09 22.93
CA GLY A 12 -28.17 47.05 22.92
C GLY A 12 -28.56 45.92 21.97
N TRP A 13 -27.83 45.79 20.88
CA TRP A 13 -27.94 44.68 19.97
C TRP A 13 -27.13 43.54 20.55
N ALA A 14 -27.81 42.59 21.20
CA ALA A 14 -27.21 41.33 21.60
C ALA A 14 -26.98 40.48 20.33
N ALA A 15 -25.76 40.50 19.82
CA ALA A 15 -25.32 39.55 18.81
C ALA A 15 -25.20 38.15 19.48
N THR A 16 -26.24 37.35 19.36
CA THR A 16 -26.14 35.90 19.66
C THR A 16 -25.31 35.28 18.57
N THR A 17 -24.03 35.04 18.84
CA THR A 17 -23.23 34.15 18.05
C THR A 17 -23.75 32.72 18.29
N VAL A 18 -24.60 32.24 17.40
CA VAL A 18 -24.89 30.84 17.26
C VAL A 18 -23.61 30.19 16.73
N GLY A 19 -22.82 29.66 17.63
CA GLY A 19 -21.76 28.76 17.26
C GLY A 19 -22.41 27.49 16.71
N CYS A 20 -22.46 27.35 15.40
CA CYS A 20 -22.60 26.01 14.78
C CYS A 20 -21.33 25.24 15.05
N SER A 21 -21.32 24.47 16.13
CA SER A 21 -20.51 23.27 16.20
C SER A 21 -21.33 22.19 15.52
N ASP A 22 -21.35 22.21 14.19
CA ASP A 22 -21.62 21.01 13.42
C ASP A 22 -20.38 20.09 13.57
N ASP A 23 -20.28 19.47 14.74
CA ASP A 23 -19.59 18.20 14.84
C ASP A 23 -20.45 17.20 14.08
N ASP A 24 -20.37 17.25 12.75
CA ASP A 24 -20.75 16.15 11.89
C ASP A 24 -19.79 15.00 12.23
N GLU A 25 -20.06 14.27 13.31
CA GLU A 25 -19.48 12.97 13.58
C GLU A 25 -19.95 12.04 12.46
N ARG A 26 -19.29 12.17 11.30
CA ARG A 26 -19.43 11.15 10.27
C ARG A 26 -18.98 9.83 10.90
N PRO A 27 -19.79 8.78 10.82
CA PRO A 27 -19.38 7.50 11.35
C PRO A 27 -18.06 7.12 10.71
N VAL A 28 -17.05 6.83 11.53
CA VAL A 28 -15.73 6.41 11.06
C VAL A 28 -15.93 5.13 10.27
N ALA A 29 -15.56 5.14 8.99
CA ALA A 29 -15.59 3.94 8.16
C ALA A 29 -14.47 2.98 8.59
N PHE A 30 -14.72 1.67 8.49
CA PHE A 30 -13.68 0.68 8.70
C PHE A 30 -12.84 0.54 7.44
N GLU A 31 -11.64 1.12 7.49
CA GLU A 31 -10.71 1.21 6.34
C GLU A 31 -9.26 1.08 6.81
N VAL A 32 -8.38 0.71 5.88
CA VAL A 32 -6.92 0.76 6.05
C VAL A 32 -6.36 1.79 5.07
N SER A 33 -5.40 2.59 5.49
CA SER A 33 -4.85 3.66 4.64
C SER A 33 -4.10 3.14 3.43
N GLN A 34 -3.60 1.92 3.51
CA GLN A 34 -2.92 1.19 2.42
C GLN A 34 -3.33 -0.28 2.50
N ASP A 35 -3.89 -0.78 1.45
CA ASP A 35 -4.31 -2.19 1.31
C ASP A 35 -3.24 -3.06 0.66
N THR A 36 -2.19 -2.45 0.09
CA THR A 36 -1.07 -3.12 -0.56
C THR A 36 0.24 -2.42 -0.23
N LEU A 37 1.21 -3.17 0.28
CA LEU A 37 2.55 -2.72 0.61
C LEU A 37 3.56 -3.45 -0.27
N LEU A 38 4.36 -2.70 -1.03
CA LEU A 38 5.51 -3.23 -1.78
C LEU A 38 6.77 -2.83 -1.05
N LEU A 39 7.50 -3.80 -0.55
CA LEU A 39 8.65 -3.62 0.32
C LEU A 39 9.94 -4.04 -0.40
N ASP A 40 11.00 -3.31 -0.12
CA ASP A 40 12.33 -3.67 -0.57
C ASP A 40 12.83 -4.94 0.12
N SER A 41 13.88 -5.54 -0.44
CA SER A 41 14.50 -6.75 0.10
C SER A 41 15.21 -6.56 1.45
N ASP A 42 15.59 -5.33 1.79
CA ASP A 42 16.20 -5.00 3.08
C ASP A 42 15.17 -4.98 4.20
N ALA A 43 15.62 -5.17 5.45
CA ALA A 43 14.76 -4.99 6.62
C ALA A 43 14.31 -3.52 6.73
N GLY A 44 13.10 -3.30 7.18
CA GLY A 44 12.55 -1.95 7.29
C GLY A 44 11.29 -1.87 8.12
N THR A 45 10.73 -0.67 8.14
CA THR A 45 9.52 -0.32 8.91
C THR A 45 8.58 0.49 8.02
N VAL A 46 7.30 0.18 8.06
CA VAL A 46 6.24 0.97 7.42
C VAL A 46 5.12 1.25 8.40
N HIS A 47 4.37 2.32 8.16
CA HIS A 47 3.26 2.75 8.99
C HIS A 47 1.96 2.72 8.20
N VAL A 48 0.92 2.16 8.78
CA VAL A 48 -0.42 2.07 8.19
C VAL A 48 -1.43 2.55 9.21
N ILE A 49 -2.42 3.33 8.78
CA ILE A 49 -3.51 3.77 9.65
C ILE A 49 -4.68 2.80 9.47
N VAL A 50 -5.14 2.23 10.56
CA VAL A 50 -6.41 1.52 10.64
C VAL A 50 -7.46 2.51 11.14
N SER A 51 -8.41 2.84 10.31
CA SER A 51 -9.59 3.64 10.67
C SER A 51 -10.70 2.67 11.07
N ALA A 52 -11.21 2.77 12.30
CA ALA A 52 -12.22 1.83 12.78
C ALA A 52 -13.20 2.49 13.74
N PRO A 53 -14.49 2.13 13.68
CA PRO A 53 -15.53 2.65 14.59
C PRO A 53 -15.53 1.99 15.97
N GLY A 54 -14.64 1.05 16.24
CA GLY A 54 -14.56 0.30 17.50
C GLY A 54 -13.34 -0.61 17.55
N ALA A 55 -13.37 -1.58 18.44
CA ALA A 55 -12.25 -2.51 18.66
C ALA A 55 -11.96 -3.37 17.43
N TRP A 56 -10.67 -3.51 17.12
CA TRP A 56 -10.19 -4.32 16.01
C TRP A 56 -8.97 -5.14 16.42
N THR A 57 -8.70 -6.20 15.64
CA THR A 57 -7.55 -7.10 15.81
C THR A 57 -6.91 -7.42 14.47
N ILE A 58 -5.62 -7.69 14.48
CA ILE A 58 -4.85 -8.15 13.32
C ILE A 58 -4.42 -9.60 13.53
N THR A 59 -4.65 -10.43 12.52
CA THR A 59 -4.27 -11.85 12.48
C THR A 59 -3.50 -12.17 11.20
N ASP A 60 -3.09 -13.42 11.05
CA ASP A 60 -2.37 -13.93 9.87
C ASP A 60 -1.01 -13.25 9.65
N ILE A 61 -0.36 -12.86 10.75
CA ILE A 61 0.96 -12.20 10.75
C ILE A 61 2.04 -13.27 10.50
N PRO A 62 2.80 -13.18 9.39
CA PRO A 62 3.87 -14.14 9.11
C PRO A 62 5.08 -13.93 10.04
N GLU A 63 5.91 -14.96 10.20
CA GLU A 63 7.07 -14.93 11.10
C GLU A 63 8.10 -13.82 10.79
N TRP A 64 8.14 -13.36 9.55
CA TRP A 64 9.08 -12.32 9.10
C TRP A 64 8.56 -10.89 9.27
N VAL A 65 7.35 -10.73 9.82
CA VAL A 65 6.68 -9.44 10.10
C VAL A 65 6.36 -9.33 11.57
N THR A 66 6.56 -8.14 12.13
CA THR A 66 6.08 -7.77 13.47
C THR A 66 5.15 -6.57 13.33
N VAL A 67 3.97 -6.63 13.95
CA VAL A 67 2.98 -5.56 13.92
C VAL A 67 2.72 -5.04 15.33
N VAL A 68 2.73 -3.72 15.51
CA VAL A 68 2.48 -3.09 16.82
C VAL A 68 1.61 -1.83 16.62
N PRO A 69 0.47 -1.73 17.31
CA PRO A 69 -0.24 -2.76 18.07
C PRO A 69 -0.95 -3.77 17.16
N THR A 70 -1.21 -4.98 17.68
CA THR A 70 -2.02 -6.00 16.99
C THR A 70 -3.51 -5.88 17.30
N GLU A 71 -3.89 -5.04 18.25
CA GLU A 71 -5.27 -4.74 18.63
C GLU A 71 -5.36 -3.31 19.17
N ALA A 72 -6.48 -2.66 18.96
CA ALA A 72 -6.80 -1.36 19.55
C ALA A 72 -8.32 -1.10 19.47
N ASP A 73 -8.75 -0.01 20.07
CA ASP A 73 -10.11 0.52 19.97
C ASP A 73 -10.07 1.87 19.24
N GLY A 74 -10.93 2.04 18.24
CA GLY A 74 -10.95 3.22 17.37
C GLY A 74 -9.79 3.28 16.37
N SER A 75 -9.67 4.42 15.70
CA SER A 75 -8.65 4.62 14.67
C SER A 75 -7.25 4.71 15.27
N ARG A 76 -6.29 3.98 14.68
CA ARG A 76 -4.92 3.90 15.18
C ARG A 76 -3.92 3.68 14.06
N GLU A 77 -2.74 4.30 14.20
CA GLU A 77 -1.58 3.95 13.39
C GLU A 77 -0.95 2.66 13.94
N ILE A 78 -0.61 1.76 13.04
CA ILE A 78 0.17 0.54 13.32
C ILE A 78 1.55 0.68 12.68
N THR A 79 2.53 0.11 13.33
CA THR A 79 3.90 -0.04 12.83
C THR A 79 4.09 -1.48 12.38
N ILE A 80 4.56 -1.67 11.17
CA ILE A 80 4.86 -2.97 10.57
C ILE A 80 6.37 -3.03 10.32
N ASP A 81 7.07 -3.80 11.15
CA ASP A 81 8.49 -4.09 10.99
C ASP A 81 8.66 -5.40 10.23
N TYR A 82 9.58 -5.44 9.28
CA TYR A 82 9.85 -6.64 8.48
C TYR A 82 11.34 -6.92 8.38
N SER A 83 11.66 -8.21 8.37
CA SER A 83 13.05 -8.66 8.25
C SER A 83 13.53 -8.65 6.82
N GLU A 84 14.86 -8.64 6.63
CA GLU A 84 15.51 -8.80 5.34
C GLU A 84 15.05 -10.09 4.64
N ASN A 85 14.86 -10.02 3.32
CA ASN A 85 14.54 -11.17 2.48
C ASN A 85 15.72 -11.52 1.56
N LEU A 86 16.45 -12.54 1.90
CA LEU A 86 17.60 -13.03 1.12
C LEU A 86 17.20 -13.99 -0.02
N ASP A 87 15.95 -14.44 -0.02
CA ASP A 87 15.41 -15.41 -0.97
C ASP A 87 14.67 -14.76 -2.14
N ALA A 88 13.72 -15.45 -2.71
CA ALA A 88 12.82 -14.94 -3.74
C ALA A 88 11.75 -14.01 -3.15
N LEU A 89 10.98 -13.35 -4.01
CA LEU A 89 9.77 -12.59 -3.63
C LEU A 89 8.93 -13.42 -2.64
N ARG A 90 8.49 -12.79 -1.56
CA ARG A 90 7.54 -13.37 -0.60
C ARG A 90 6.34 -12.47 -0.40
N GLU A 91 5.20 -13.07 -0.17
CA GLU A 91 3.93 -12.37 -0.02
C GLU A 91 3.19 -12.87 1.21
N ALA A 92 2.38 -12.01 1.81
CA ALA A 92 1.48 -12.33 2.91
C ALA A 92 0.33 -11.34 2.95
N ASP A 93 -0.80 -11.77 3.52
CA ASP A 93 -1.96 -10.93 3.76
C ASP A 93 -2.23 -10.84 5.27
N LEU A 94 -2.10 -9.65 5.84
CA LEU A 94 -2.52 -9.38 7.20
C LEU A 94 -4.03 -9.16 7.22
N LYS A 95 -4.75 -9.85 8.08
CA LYS A 95 -6.19 -9.70 8.22
C LYS A 95 -6.54 -8.81 9.40
N VAL A 96 -7.13 -7.66 9.12
CA VAL A 96 -7.69 -6.74 10.13
C VAL A 96 -9.17 -7.01 10.28
N THR A 97 -9.65 -7.27 11.48
CA THR A 97 -11.06 -7.56 11.77
C THR A 97 -11.62 -6.55 12.76
N CYS A 98 -12.77 -5.93 12.44
CA CYS A 98 -13.51 -5.02 13.30
C CYS A 98 -15.01 -5.31 13.19
N ASN A 99 -15.70 -5.55 14.33
CA ASN A 99 -17.13 -5.77 14.38
C ASN A 99 -17.67 -6.85 13.42
N GLY A 100 -16.87 -7.89 13.12
CA GLY A 100 -17.22 -8.96 12.19
C GLY A 100 -16.96 -8.67 10.71
N GLU A 101 -16.60 -7.44 10.36
CA GLU A 101 -16.04 -7.10 9.05
C GLU A 101 -14.53 -7.31 9.03
N PHE A 102 -13.95 -7.50 7.86
CA PHE A 102 -12.51 -7.62 7.72
C PHE A 102 -11.97 -6.83 6.53
N ARG A 103 -10.69 -6.46 6.63
CA ARG A 103 -9.88 -5.87 5.57
C ARG A 103 -8.55 -6.61 5.51
N TYR A 104 -7.93 -6.61 4.35
CA TYR A 104 -6.60 -7.17 4.17
C TYR A 104 -5.59 -6.06 3.90
N ILE A 105 -4.37 -6.26 4.41
CA ILE A 105 -3.17 -5.50 4.04
C ILE A 105 -2.26 -6.52 3.38
N GLY A 106 -2.22 -6.52 2.04
CA GLY A 106 -1.31 -7.36 1.27
C GLY A 106 0.11 -6.83 1.35
N ILE A 107 1.06 -7.71 1.62
CA ILE A 107 2.47 -7.37 1.70
C ILE A 107 3.22 -8.19 0.67
N GLY A 108 3.90 -7.53 -0.26
CA GLY A 108 4.87 -8.13 -1.17
C GLY A 108 6.26 -7.61 -0.86
N GLN A 109 7.20 -8.49 -0.51
CA GLN A 109 8.59 -8.10 -0.27
C GLN A 109 9.51 -8.69 -1.34
N GLU A 110 10.25 -7.82 -2.03
CA GLU A 110 11.27 -8.26 -2.97
C GLU A 110 12.33 -9.12 -2.28
N GLY A 111 12.96 -10.00 -3.05
CA GLY A 111 14.08 -10.81 -2.55
C GLY A 111 15.41 -10.34 -3.11
N LYS A 112 16.46 -10.34 -2.32
CA LYS A 112 17.84 -10.05 -2.78
C LYS A 112 18.32 -11.04 -3.83
N ASN A 113 17.68 -12.20 -3.89
CA ASN A 113 18.03 -13.28 -4.77
C ASN A 113 17.23 -13.29 -6.08
N LEU A 114 16.81 -12.10 -6.54
CA LEU A 114 16.36 -11.97 -7.93
C LEU A 114 17.51 -12.43 -8.82
N ALA A 115 17.26 -13.46 -9.62
CA ALA A 115 18.22 -13.92 -10.60
C ALA A 115 18.59 -12.72 -11.49
N ALA A 116 19.83 -12.29 -11.45
CA ALA A 116 20.29 -11.30 -12.41
C ALA A 116 19.95 -11.80 -13.82
N ALA A 117 19.47 -10.92 -14.67
CA ALA A 117 19.21 -11.28 -16.05
C ALA A 117 20.49 -11.91 -16.66
N PRO A 118 20.37 -12.97 -17.48
CA PRO A 118 21.53 -13.56 -18.11
C PRO A 118 22.28 -12.51 -18.93
N THR A 119 23.59 -12.49 -18.82
CA THR A 119 24.44 -11.57 -19.58
C THR A 119 24.99 -12.24 -20.83
N ASN A 120 25.45 -11.45 -21.80
CA ASN A 120 26.04 -11.94 -23.05
C ASN A 120 25.14 -12.96 -23.80
N VAL A 121 23.83 -12.70 -23.84
CA VAL A 121 22.90 -13.53 -24.60
C VAL A 121 23.25 -13.44 -26.09
N ARG A 122 23.59 -14.59 -26.66
CA ARG A 122 24.01 -14.69 -28.08
C ARG A 122 23.36 -15.88 -28.78
N LEU A 123 23.13 -15.74 -30.05
CA LEU A 123 22.72 -16.87 -30.88
C LEU A 123 23.89 -17.82 -31.05
N TYR A 124 23.79 -19.03 -30.51
CA TYR A 124 24.82 -20.07 -30.59
C TYR A 124 24.70 -20.92 -31.85
N ALA A 125 23.47 -21.31 -32.19
CA ALA A 125 23.19 -22.12 -33.37
C ALA A 125 21.80 -21.82 -33.92
N LYS A 126 21.60 -21.98 -35.23
CA LYS A 126 20.30 -21.93 -35.88
C LYS A 126 20.15 -23.05 -36.89
N SER A 127 18.94 -23.59 -36.97
CA SER A 127 18.53 -24.53 -38.02
C SER A 127 17.26 -24.03 -38.71
N THR A 128 16.69 -24.83 -39.57
CA THR A 128 15.39 -24.52 -40.20
C THR A 128 14.21 -24.56 -39.23
N SER A 129 14.38 -25.20 -38.09
CA SER A 129 13.32 -25.45 -37.10
C SER A 129 13.68 -25.07 -35.66
N SER A 130 14.89 -24.60 -35.40
CA SER A 130 15.35 -24.27 -34.03
C SER A 130 16.33 -23.14 -34.00
N LEU A 131 16.29 -22.39 -32.90
CA LEU A 131 17.28 -21.39 -32.51
C LEU A 131 17.85 -21.80 -31.15
N THR A 132 19.17 -21.85 -31.04
CA THR A 132 19.86 -22.12 -29.79
C THR A 132 20.56 -20.84 -29.33
N PHE A 133 20.26 -20.43 -28.13
CA PHE A 133 20.92 -19.29 -27.49
C PHE A 133 21.91 -19.79 -26.42
N ALA A 134 23.00 -19.08 -26.28
CA ALA A 134 23.93 -19.24 -25.17
C ALA A 134 24.03 -17.92 -24.41
N TRP A 135 24.25 -17.98 -23.14
CA TRP A 135 24.44 -16.84 -22.26
C TRP A 135 25.41 -17.18 -21.13
N ASP A 136 25.95 -16.14 -20.49
CA ASP A 136 26.77 -16.31 -19.31
C ASP A 136 25.85 -16.24 -18.09
N ASP A 137 25.84 -17.32 -17.32
CA ASP A 137 25.06 -17.41 -16.10
C ASP A 137 25.94 -16.99 -14.92
N THR A 138 25.47 -16.02 -14.17
CA THR A 138 26.11 -15.57 -12.94
C THR A 138 25.67 -16.38 -11.72
N ASN A 139 24.71 -17.31 -11.90
CA ASN A 139 24.10 -18.04 -10.80
C ASN A 139 23.65 -19.44 -11.22
N ALA A 140 24.52 -20.42 -11.02
CA ALA A 140 24.47 -21.80 -11.58
C ALA A 140 23.24 -22.66 -11.20
N ALA A 141 22.22 -22.14 -10.52
CA ALA A 141 21.12 -22.95 -9.99
C ALA A 141 19.72 -22.52 -10.46
N ARG A 142 19.56 -21.82 -11.58
CA ARG A 142 18.27 -21.19 -11.91
C ARG A 142 17.72 -21.54 -13.28
N THR A 143 16.40 -21.66 -13.30
CA THR A 143 15.61 -21.82 -14.53
C THR A 143 15.24 -20.44 -15.06
N TYR A 144 15.51 -20.20 -16.35
CA TYR A 144 15.10 -18.99 -17.05
C TYR A 144 13.87 -19.27 -17.90
N THR A 145 12.87 -18.40 -17.82
CA THR A 145 11.72 -18.44 -18.72
C THR A 145 11.89 -17.33 -19.77
N CYS A 146 11.97 -17.75 -21.03
CA CYS A 146 12.04 -16.82 -22.16
C CYS A 146 10.63 -16.53 -22.64
N LEU A 147 10.21 -15.24 -22.62
CA LEU A 147 8.99 -14.77 -23.24
C LEU A 147 9.31 -14.24 -24.64
N LEU A 148 8.88 -14.96 -25.67
CA LEU A 148 9.03 -14.54 -27.05
C LEU A 148 7.81 -13.67 -27.46
N TYR A 149 8.02 -12.37 -27.61
CA TYR A 149 7.00 -11.48 -28.17
C TYR A 149 7.14 -11.45 -29.69
N THR A 150 6.15 -11.96 -30.40
CA THR A 150 6.05 -11.76 -31.84
C THR A 150 5.37 -10.40 -32.10
N SER A 151 6.16 -9.38 -32.44
CA SER A 151 5.61 -8.16 -32.98
C SER A 151 5.16 -8.43 -34.42
N PRO A 152 3.94 -8.02 -34.82
CA PRO A 152 3.52 -8.14 -36.23
C PRO A 152 4.54 -7.43 -37.10
N SER A 153 5.05 -8.12 -38.12
CA SER A 153 5.96 -7.53 -39.08
C SER A 153 5.28 -6.33 -39.77
N PRO A 154 5.99 -5.22 -40.03
CA PRO A 154 5.45 -4.11 -40.81
C PRO A 154 4.89 -4.52 -42.17
N ARG A 155 5.28 -5.69 -42.69
CA ARG A 155 4.79 -6.25 -43.98
C ARG A 155 3.40 -6.88 -43.87
N ASP A 156 2.92 -7.19 -42.65
CA ASP A 156 1.58 -7.78 -42.46
C ASP A 156 0.47 -6.73 -42.39
N ARG A 157 0.81 -5.45 -42.50
CA ARG A 157 -0.17 -4.33 -42.51
C ARG A 157 -0.70 -3.97 -43.91
N THR A 158 -0.29 -4.66 -44.94
CA THR A 158 -0.73 -4.39 -46.31
C THR A 158 -1.36 -5.62 -46.92
N ARG A 159 -2.58 -5.94 -46.46
CA ARG A 159 -3.58 -6.70 -47.18
C ARG A 159 -4.98 -6.28 -46.74
#